data_c25977e8c8b6fa64f1e2bc5af6e0fba3
#
_entry.id   c25977e8c8b6fa64f1e2bc5af6e0fba3
#
_cell.length_a   1.000
_cell.length_b   1.000
_cell.length_c   1.000
_cell.angle_alpha   90.00
_cell.angle_beta   90.00
_cell.angle_gamma   90.00
#
_symmetry.space_group_name_H-M   'P 1'
#
loop_
_entity.id
_entity.type
_entity.pdbx_description
1 polymer ?
#
loop_
_entity_poly.entity_id
_entity_poly.type
_entity_poly.pdbx_seq_one_letter_code
_entity_poly.pdbx_strand_id
1 'polypeptide(L)'
;EKGSHVVTISSMGGIQGSMKFAGLAAYSSSKGAVITLSELLAEEYKEQGIAFNVLALGAVNTEMLQEAFPGYEAPISPKEMSDYIINFALTGNKFYNGKVLQVSSSTP
;
A
#
# COMPACT_ATOMS: atom_id res chain seq x y z
N GLU A 1 -18.42 7.01 -8.32
CA GLU A 1 -19.55 7.66 -7.63
C GLU A 1 -19.03 8.57 -6.53
N LYS A 2 -19.70 9.68 -6.33
CA LYS A 2 -19.29 10.63 -5.30
C LYS A 2 -19.28 10.00 -3.93
N GLY A 3 -18.18 10.19 -3.20
CA GLY A 3 -17.98 9.56 -1.89
C GLY A 3 -17.34 8.20 -1.95
N SER A 4 -17.06 7.69 -3.14
CA SER A 4 -16.37 6.40 -3.28
C SER A 4 -14.91 6.50 -2.90
N HIS A 5 -14.34 5.41 -2.43
CA HIS A 5 -12.95 5.34 -2.01
C HIS A 5 -12.28 4.14 -2.68
N VAL A 6 -11.24 4.40 -3.43
CA VAL A 6 -10.40 3.36 -4.04
C VAL A 6 -9.11 3.27 -3.23
N VAL A 7 -8.87 2.13 -2.64
CA VAL A 7 -7.66 1.88 -1.86
C VAL A 7 -6.79 0.91 -2.63
N THR A 8 -5.62 1.38 -3.02
CA THR A 8 -4.66 0.55 -3.74
C THR A 8 -3.64 0.00 -2.75
N ILE A 9 -3.42 -1.29 -2.81
CA ILE A 9 -2.44 -1.94 -1.96
C ILE A 9 -1.12 -2.01 -2.72
N SER A 10 -0.12 -1.36 -2.18
CA SER A 10 1.23 -1.41 -2.71
C SER A 10 2.18 -1.93 -1.63
N SER A 11 3.45 -1.64 -1.77
CA SER A 11 4.47 -2.17 -0.89
C SER A 11 5.49 -1.09 -0.58
N MET A 12 6.11 -1.19 0.59
CA MET A 12 7.26 -0.36 0.93
C MET A 12 8.36 -0.49 -0.11
N GLY A 13 8.47 -1.65 -0.79
CA GLY A 13 9.43 -1.85 -1.87
C GLY A 13 9.20 -0.95 -3.07
N GLY A 14 8.00 -0.39 -3.23
CA GLY A 14 7.69 0.57 -4.30
C GLY A 14 7.90 2.03 -3.90
N ILE A 15 8.21 2.30 -2.65
CA ILE A 15 8.43 3.67 -2.15
C ILE A 15 9.81 4.13 -2.56
N GLN A 16 9.90 5.31 -3.15
CA GLN A 16 11.19 5.90 -3.51
C GLN A 16 12.02 6.15 -2.25
N GLY A 17 13.26 5.69 -2.27
CA GLY A 17 14.16 5.85 -1.14
C GLY A 17 14.04 4.79 -0.06
N SER A 18 13.08 3.88 -0.15
CA SER A 18 13.01 2.76 0.78
C SER A 18 14.12 1.75 0.48
N MET A 19 14.35 0.83 1.44
CA MET A 19 15.32 -0.23 1.24
C MET A 19 14.91 -1.13 0.07
N LYS A 20 15.86 -1.45 -0.80
CA LYS A 20 15.60 -2.31 -1.95
C LYS A 20 16.35 -3.63 -1.79
N PHE A 21 15.75 -4.68 -2.33
CA PHE A 21 16.31 -6.04 -2.21
C PHE A 21 16.57 -6.61 -3.60
N ALA A 22 17.75 -7.19 -3.77
CA ALA A 22 18.14 -7.82 -5.03
C ALA A 22 17.12 -8.90 -5.40
N GLY A 23 16.79 -8.99 -6.67
CA GLY A 23 15.83 -9.98 -7.18
C GLY A 23 14.40 -9.48 -7.24
N LEU A 24 14.12 -8.29 -6.73
CA LEU A 24 12.77 -7.73 -6.69
C LEU A 24 12.56 -6.56 -7.65
N ALA A 25 13.33 -6.51 -8.75
CA ALA A 25 13.25 -5.39 -9.70
C ALA A 25 11.83 -5.24 -10.28
N ALA A 26 11.27 -6.32 -10.79
CA ALA A 26 9.92 -6.27 -11.37
C ALA A 26 8.86 -5.99 -10.30
N TYR A 27 8.99 -6.62 -9.15
CA TYR A 27 8.05 -6.43 -8.05
C TYR A 27 8.04 -4.96 -7.58
N SER A 28 9.21 -4.43 -7.24
CA SER A 28 9.30 -3.06 -6.72
C SER A 28 8.91 -2.02 -7.75
N SER A 29 9.29 -2.21 -9.02
CA SER A 29 8.92 -1.25 -10.05
C SER A 29 7.42 -1.25 -10.31
N SER A 30 6.77 -2.42 -10.31
CA SER A 30 5.32 -2.50 -10.48
C SER A 30 4.58 -1.86 -9.31
N LYS A 31 5.08 -2.04 -8.09
CA LYS A 31 4.48 -1.42 -6.90
C LYS A 31 4.67 0.09 -6.90
N GLY A 32 5.79 0.58 -7.43
CA GLY A 32 6.01 2.01 -7.61
C GLY A 32 5.09 2.60 -8.68
N ALA A 33 4.86 1.86 -9.76
CA ALA A 33 3.99 2.32 -10.85
C ALA A 33 2.55 2.53 -10.37
N VAL A 34 2.01 1.63 -9.55
CA VAL A 34 0.63 1.79 -9.06
C VAL A 34 0.50 2.95 -8.08
N ILE A 35 1.57 3.32 -7.40
CA ILE A 35 1.58 4.51 -6.54
C ILE A 35 1.38 5.75 -7.41
N THR A 36 2.18 5.92 -8.44
CA THR A 36 2.08 7.06 -9.35
C THR A 36 0.72 7.10 -10.03
N LEU A 37 0.23 5.96 -10.49
CA LEU A 37 -1.09 5.88 -11.14
C LEU A 37 -2.18 6.35 -10.18
N SER A 38 -2.16 5.89 -8.94
CA SER A 38 -3.17 6.26 -7.95
C SER A 38 -3.17 7.75 -7.65
N GLU A 39 -1.99 8.36 -7.57
CA GLU A 39 -1.86 9.80 -7.36
C GLU A 39 -2.48 10.59 -8.52
N LEU A 40 -2.25 10.14 -9.75
CA LEU A 40 -2.83 10.78 -10.94
C LEU A 40 -4.34 10.61 -10.98
N LEU A 41 -4.85 9.43 -10.66
CA LEU A 41 -6.29 9.19 -10.64
C LEU A 41 -6.99 10.02 -9.57
N ALA A 42 -6.34 10.23 -8.43
CA ALA A 42 -6.86 11.10 -7.39
C ALA A 42 -7.08 12.52 -7.92
N GLU A 43 -6.14 13.03 -8.71
CA GLU A 43 -6.24 14.35 -9.30
C GLU A 43 -7.31 14.40 -10.39
N GLU A 44 -7.34 13.38 -11.25
CA GLU A 44 -8.28 13.34 -12.37
C GLU A 44 -9.73 13.24 -11.93
N TYR A 45 -10.01 12.56 -10.82
CA TYR A 45 -11.38 12.30 -10.37
C TYR A 45 -11.80 13.05 -9.13
N LYS A 46 -11.01 14.03 -8.68
CA LYS A 46 -11.34 14.74 -7.44
C LYS A 46 -12.65 15.52 -7.52
N GLU A 47 -12.97 16.07 -8.67
CA GLU A 47 -14.21 16.80 -8.83
C GLU A 47 -15.45 15.91 -8.82
N GLN A 48 -15.30 14.64 -9.19
CA GLN A 48 -16.35 13.66 -9.07
C GLN A 48 -16.51 13.12 -7.64
N GLY A 49 -15.64 13.55 -6.73
CA GLY A 49 -15.72 13.15 -5.33
C GLY A 49 -15.26 11.71 -5.05
N ILE A 50 -14.40 11.17 -5.92
CA ILE A 50 -13.83 9.83 -5.74
C ILE A 50 -12.43 9.97 -5.18
N ALA A 51 -12.18 9.40 -4.03
CA ALA A 51 -10.86 9.44 -3.39
C ALA A 51 -10.02 8.21 -3.79
N PHE A 52 -8.75 8.44 -4.05
CA PHE A 52 -7.79 7.38 -4.37
C PHE A 52 -6.62 7.50 -3.41
N ASN A 53 -6.39 6.48 -2.62
CA ASN A 53 -5.26 6.45 -1.68
C ASN A 53 -4.51 5.13 -1.82
N VAL A 54 -3.27 5.13 -1.38
CA VAL A 54 -2.41 3.95 -1.44
C VAL A 54 -1.95 3.58 -0.04
N LEU A 55 -2.04 2.30 0.28
CA LEU A 55 -1.42 1.76 1.47
C LEU A 55 -0.18 0.97 1.02
N ALA A 56 0.99 1.50 1.32
CA ALA A 56 2.26 0.84 1.02
C ALA A 56 2.62 0.00 2.24
N LEU A 57 2.36 -1.29 2.13
CA LEU A 57 2.51 -2.20 3.27
C LEU A 57 3.97 -2.62 3.44
N GLY A 58 4.39 -2.70 4.70
CA GLY A 58 5.61 -3.38 5.07
C GLY A 58 5.37 -4.89 5.15
N ALA A 59 6.20 -5.58 5.91
CA ALA A 59 6.10 -7.03 6.02
C ALA A 59 4.84 -7.46 6.77
N VAL A 60 4.12 -8.40 6.18
CA VAL A 60 3.00 -9.09 6.80
C VAL A 60 3.33 -10.58 6.74
N ASN A 61 3.05 -11.30 7.82
CA ASN A 61 3.47 -12.70 7.95
C ASN A 61 2.63 -13.62 7.07
N THR A 62 2.92 -13.65 5.78
CA THR A 62 2.22 -14.42 4.76
C THR A 62 3.14 -15.45 4.13
N GLU A 63 2.57 -16.36 3.33
CA GLU A 63 3.35 -17.31 2.56
C GLU A 63 4.31 -16.63 1.60
N MET A 64 3.85 -15.55 0.97
CA MET A 64 4.69 -14.78 0.05
C MET A 64 5.91 -14.21 0.77
N LEU A 65 5.74 -13.73 1.99
CA LEU A 65 6.85 -13.22 2.79
C LEU A 65 7.87 -14.30 3.07
N GLN A 66 7.42 -15.52 3.42
CA GLN A 66 8.31 -16.62 3.72
C GLN A 66 9.09 -17.07 2.49
N GLU A 67 8.51 -16.98 1.30
CA GLU A 67 9.23 -17.28 0.06
C GLU A 67 10.32 -16.25 -0.21
N ALA A 68 10.03 -14.96 -0.01
CA ALA A 68 10.99 -13.89 -0.27
C ALA A 68 12.05 -13.77 0.82
N PHE A 69 11.68 -13.98 2.07
CA PHE A 69 12.57 -13.85 3.23
C PHE A 69 12.39 -15.05 4.17
N PRO A 70 12.93 -16.24 3.80
CA PRO A 70 12.75 -17.43 4.62
C PRO A 70 13.23 -17.23 6.05
N GLY A 71 12.38 -17.61 7.01
CA GLY A 71 12.70 -17.52 8.43
C GLY A 71 12.43 -16.17 9.08
N TYR A 72 12.12 -15.15 8.30
CA TYR A 72 11.76 -13.85 8.86
C TYR A 72 10.32 -13.88 9.36
N GLU A 73 10.09 -13.44 10.58
CA GLU A 73 8.75 -13.32 11.14
C GLU A 73 8.35 -11.84 11.22
N ALA A 74 7.30 -11.48 10.50
CA ALA A 74 6.79 -10.13 10.54
C ALA A 74 6.02 -9.89 11.85
N PRO A 75 6.04 -8.66 12.38
CA PRO A 75 5.31 -8.36 13.61
C PRO A 75 3.79 -8.31 13.43
N ILE A 76 3.31 -8.22 12.19
CA ILE A 76 1.90 -8.05 11.90
C ILE A 76 1.35 -9.29 11.20
N SER A 77 0.24 -9.82 11.73
CA SER A 77 -0.44 -10.96 11.11
C SER A 77 -1.31 -10.51 9.95
N PRO A 78 -1.67 -11.43 9.03
CA PRO A 78 -2.61 -11.10 7.95
C PRO A 78 -3.94 -10.56 8.48
N LYS A 79 -4.44 -11.11 9.59
CA LYS A 79 -5.72 -10.67 10.17
C LYS A 79 -5.64 -9.22 10.66
N GLU A 80 -4.57 -8.89 11.39
CA GLU A 80 -4.39 -7.53 11.88
C GLU A 80 -4.30 -6.52 10.73
N MET A 81 -3.57 -6.86 9.67
CA MET A 81 -3.44 -5.99 8.52
C MET A 81 -4.78 -5.87 7.78
N SER A 82 -5.53 -6.97 7.65
CA SER A 82 -6.84 -6.94 7.01
C SER A 82 -7.80 -6.03 7.75
N ASP A 83 -7.82 -6.09 9.07
CA ASP A 83 -8.67 -5.23 9.89
C ASP A 83 -8.33 -3.77 9.70
N TYR A 84 -7.03 -3.44 9.63
CA TYR A 84 -6.59 -2.08 9.36
C TYR A 84 -7.04 -1.61 7.98
N ILE A 85 -6.84 -2.43 6.95
CA ILE A 85 -7.21 -2.09 5.57
C ILE A 85 -8.70 -1.83 5.45
N ILE A 86 -9.53 -2.69 6.05
CA ILE A 86 -10.99 -2.53 6.02
C ILE A 86 -11.39 -1.21 6.68
N ASN A 87 -10.85 -0.93 7.85
CA ASN A 87 -11.16 0.31 8.55
C ASN A 87 -10.74 1.53 7.73
N PHE A 88 -9.56 1.50 7.15
CA PHE A 88 -9.08 2.57 6.30
C PHE A 88 -9.98 2.76 5.06
N ALA A 89 -10.40 1.66 4.44
CA ALA A 89 -11.26 1.73 3.26
C ALA A 89 -12.59 2.41 3.57
N LEU A 90 -13.12 2.17 4.76
CA LEU A 90 -14.41 2.72 5.17
C LEU A 90 -14.33 4.16 5.66
N THR A 91 -13.19 4.60 6.17
CA THR A 91 -13.09 5.90 6.85
C THR A 91 -12.00 6.82 6.31
N GLY A 92 -10.98 6.27 5.64
CA GLY A 92 -9.79 7.04 5.28
C GLY A 92 -10.05 8.15 4.26
N ASN A 93 -11.05 7.98 3.41
CA ASN A 93 -11.38 8.99 2.40
C ASN A 93 -11.93 10.29 3.02
N LYS A 94 -12.29 10.27 4.29
CA LYS A 94 -12.69 11.48 5.00
C LYS A 94 -11.49 12.41 5.21
N PHE A 95 -10.29 11.86 5.31
CA PHE A 95 -9.09 12.63 5.66
C PHE A 95 -8.06 12.68 4.54
N TYR A 96 -8.11 11.74 3.59
CA TYR A 96 -7.05 11.55 2.59
C TYR A 96 -7.60 11.45 1.18
N ASN A 97 -6.89 12.04 0.24
CA ASN A 97 -7.07 11.80 -1.19
C ASN A 97 -5.74 12.05 -1.88
N GLY A 98 -5.31 11.09 -2.69
CA GLY A 98 -4.02 11.18 -3.38
C GLY A 98 -2.83 10.93 -2.46
N LYS A 99 -3.04 10.26 -1.35
CA LYS A 99 -1.98 10.04 -0.35
C LYS A 99 -1.45 8.63 -0.40
N VAL A 100 -0.19 8.50 -0.02
CA VAL A 100 0.49 7.21 0.11
C VAL A 100 0.89 7.07 1.57
N LEU A 101 0.29 6.11 2.25
CA LEU A 101 0.58 5.86 3.67
C LEU A 101 1.50 4.66 3.78
N GLN A 102 2.60 4.87 4.49
CA GLN A 102 3.58 3.80 4.74
C GLN A 102 3.15 3.02 5.97
N VAL A 103 2.55 1.87 5.75
CA VAL A 103 2.00 1.03 6.82
C VAL A 103 3.05 0.01 7.23
N SER A 104 4.01 0.47 7.98
CA SER A 104 5.13 -0.36 8.41
C SER A 104 5.79 0.25 9.64
N SER A 105 6.12 -0.60 10.59
CA SER A 105 6.91 -0.19 11.76
C SER A 105 8.34 -0.71 11.68
N SER A 106 8.64 -1.49 10.66
CA SER A 106 9.95 -2.11 10.48
C SER A 106 10.22 -2.38 9.01
N THR A 107 11.47 -2.70 8.69
CA THR A 107 11.91 -3.16 7.38
C THR A 107 12.22 -4.66 7.49
N PRO A 108 11.91 -5.48 6.54
CA PRO A 108 11.42 -5.21 5.19
C PRO A 108 10.02 -4.71 5.05
#